data_aa3b1614e52373f0a20b96296722fcd7
#
_entry.id   aa3b1614e52373f0a20b96296722fcd7
#
_cell.length_a   1.000
_cell.length_b   1.000
_cell.length_c   1.000
_cell.angle_alpha   90.00
_cell.angle_beta   90.00
_cell.angle_gamma   90.00
#
_symmetry.space_group_name_H-M   'P 1'
#
loop_
_entity.id
_entity.type
_entity.pdbx_description
1 polymer ?
#
loop_
_entity_poly.entity_id
_entity_poly.type
_entity_poly.pdbx_seq_one_letter_code
_entity_poly.pdbx_strand_id
1 'polypeptide(L)'
;LQEATELMNRSNPTLQMADKAVGMARGERQKLNAFWYPMLNTSGMVVHLSNKVEVKQPLNTYTEPAKEWIQSVIPGEQLISSILNQVGNYTLSVPLLQRNLTTIDATISWPVFTGGKRMYATRIGNRMVDMAQVGQAEAHALLQTELIETYYALQLANKILEVKEQTYQSLQQHYNHALKLEANGLITKA
;
A
#
# COMPACT_ATOMS: atom_id res chain seq x y z
N LEU A 1 34.90 -5.77 -21.93
CA LEU A 1 34.11 -6.48 -20.93
C LEU A 1 34.11 -5.72 -19.57
N GLN A 2 35.26 -5.28 -19.07
CA GLN A 2 35.33 -4.54 -17.79
C GLN A 2 34.47 -3.27 -17.79
N GLU A 3 34.60 -2.44 -18.83
CA GLU A 3 33.78 -1.23 -18.99
C GLU A 3 32.29 -1.55 -19.07
N ALA A 4 31.90 -2.62 -19.79
CA ALA A 4 30.53 -3.06 -19.87
C ALA A 4 29.98 -3.52 -18.49
N THR A 5 30.81 -4.19 -17.68
CA THR A 5 30.45 -4.59 -16.32
C THR A 5 30.26 -3.37 -15.42
N GLU A 6 31.12 -2.37 -15.51
CA GLU A 6 30.98 -1.12 -14.75
C GLU A 6 29.69 -0.37 -15.14
N LEU A 7 29.40 -0.29 -16.42
CA LEU A 7 28.19 0.34 -16.92
C LEU A 7 26.94 -0.40 -16.45
N MET A 8 26.92 -1.73 -16.51
CA MET A 8 25.85 -2.57 -15.97
C MET A 8 25.62 -2.28 -14.49
N ASN A 9 26.67 -2.31 -13.68
CA ASN A 9 26.56 -2.07 -12.24
C ASN A 9 26.03 -0.68 -11.91
N ARG A 10 26.28 0.30 -12.75
CA ARG A 10 25.94 1.70 -12.54
C ARG A 10 24.54 2.06 -13.01
N SER A 11 24.07 1.47 -14.12
CA SER A 11 22.86 1.94 -14.81
C SER A 11 21.79 0.87 -15.01
N ASN A 12 22.05 -0.40 -14.65
CA ASN A 12 21.06 -1.46 -14.89
C ASN A 12 19.86 -1.30 -13.93
N PRO A 13 18.62 -1.17 -14.46
CA PRO A 13 17.43 -0.99 -13.66
C PRO A 13 17.13 -2.17 -12.72
N THR A 14 17.46 -3.40 -13.13
CA THR A 14 17.23 -4.62 -12.34
C THR A 14 18.08 -4.62 -11.07
N LEU A 15 19.35 -4.18 -11.17
CA LEU A 15 20.22 -4.03 -9.99
C LEU A 15 19.69 -2.93 -9.07
N GLN A 16 19.24 -1.81 -9.63
CA GLN A 16 18.64 -0.74 -8.83
C GLN A 16 17.36 -1.21 -8.12
N MET A 17 16.53 -2.03 -8.78
CA MET A 17 15.36 -2.64 -8.14
C MET A 17 15.75 -3.58 -7.02
N ALA A 18 16.79 -4.41 -7.20
CA ALA A 18 17.30 -5.29 -6.16
C ALA A 18 17.83 -4.51 -4.94
N ASP A 19 18.54 -3.41 -5.15
CA ASP A 19 18.98 -2.50 -4.08
C ASP A 19 17.79 -1.91 -3.31
N LYS A 20 16.75 -1.47 -4.03
CA LYS A 20 15.54 -0.94 -3.41
C LYS A 20 14.76 -2.01 -2.65
N ALA A 21 14.76 -3.27 -3.12
CA ALA A 21 14.15 -4.39 -2.41
C ALA A 21 14.81 -4.63 -1.05
N VAL A 22 16.15 -4.53 -0.95
CA VAL A 22 16.86 -4.57 0.34
C VAL A 22 16.45 -3.38 1.23
N GLY A 23 16.32 -2.20 0.65
CA GLY A 23 15.82 -1.01 1.38
C GLY A 23 14.41 -1.22 1.93
N MET A 24 13.50 -1.80 1.15
CA MET A 24 12.14 -2.15 1.57
C MET A 24 12.15 -3.18 2.71
N ALA A 25 12.96 -4.24 2.61
CA ALA A 25 13.10 -5.24 3.67
C ALA A 25 13.61 -4.63 4.99
N ARG A 26 14.53 -3.66 4.93
CA ARG A 26 14.99 -2.90 6.10
C ARG A 26 13.86 -2.05 6.71
N GLY A 27 13.03 -1.43 5.88
CA GLY A 27 11.84 -0.69 6.32
C GLY A 27 10.84 -1.59 7.03
N GLU A 28 10.55 -2.77 6.48
CA GLU A 28 9.66 -3.76 7.12
C GLU A 28 10.24 -4.28 8.45
N ARG A 29 11.55 -4.50 8.54
CA ARG A 29 12.21 -4.81 9.82
C ARG A 29 12.01 -3.70 10.84
N GLN A 30 12.17 -2.44 10.45
CA GLN A 30 11.93 -1.31 11.36
C GLN A 30 10.48 -1.27 11.84
N LYS A 31 9.52 -1.52 10.97
CA LYS A 31 8.10 -1.61 11.29
C LYS A 31 7.80 -2.74 12.28
N LEU A 32 8.41 -3.93 12.10
CA LEU A 32 8.30 -5.04 13.04
C LEU A 32 8.95 -4.71 14.39
N ASN A 33 10.06 -3.96 14.40
CA ASN A 33 10.69 -3.49 15.63
C ASN A 33 9.88 -2.40 16.34
N ALA A 34 8.99 -1.68 15.64
CA ALA A 34 8.10 -0.71 16.24
C ALA A 34 7.15 -1.30 17.30
N PHE A 35 6.89 -2.62 17.26
CA PHE A 35 6.14 -3.32 18.30
C PHE A 35 6.78 -3.29 19.70
N TRP A 36 8.04 -2.87 19.82
CA TRP A 36 8.71 -2.67 21.11
C TRP A 36 8.35 -1.33 21.77
N TYR A 37 7.77 -0.41 21.03
CA TYR A 37 7.41 0.93 21.47
C TYR A 37 5.91 1.07 21.73
N PRO A 38 5.49 2.01 22.57
CA PRO A 38 4.08 2.34 22.73
C PRO A 38 3.51 2.92 21.44
N MET A 39 2.27 2.53 21.12
CA MET A 39 1.51 3.07 20.00
C MET A 39 0.55 4.14 20.49
N LEU A 40 0.55 5.29 19.86
CA LEU A 40 -0.41 6.36 20.06
C LEU A 40 -1.42 6.34 18.91
N ASN A 41 -2.68 6.11 19.26
CA ASN A 41 -3.80 6.22 18.35
C ASN A 41 -4.62 7.44 18.71
N THR A 42 -4.97 8.25 17.72
CA THR A 42 -5.87 9.38 17.88
C THR A 42 -7.04 9.21 16.93
N SER A 43 -8.26 9.45 17.45
CA SER A 43 -9.47 9.47 16.64
C SER A 43 -10.30 10.71 16.98
N GLY A 44 -11.01 11.21 15.98
CA GLY A 44 -11.93 12.32 16.12
C GLY A 44 -13.21 12.05 15.36
N MET A 45 -14.34 12.33 16.00
CA MET A 45 -15.66 12.18 15.41
C MET A 45 -16.46 13.46 15.64
N VAL A 46 -17.09 13.96 14.58
CA VAL A 46 -18.05 15.04 14.62
C VAL A 46 -19.39 14.51 14.14
N VAL A 47 -20.38 14.58 15.01
CA VAL A 47 -21.76 14.16 14.70
C VAL A 47 -22.66 15.38 14.74
N HIS A 48 -23.37 15.64 13.66
CA HIS A 48 -24.41 16.64 13.58
C HIS A 48 -25.75 15.94 13.46
N LEU A 49 -26.60 16.12 14.47
CA LEU A 49 -27.97 15.58 14.47
C LEU A 49 -28.93 16.60 13.91
N SER A 50 -29.79 16.18 12.98
CA SER A 50 -30.83 17.04 12.39
C SER A 50 -31.78 17.58 13.46
N ASN A 51 -32.10 16.77 14.47
CA ASN A 51 -32.96 17.12 15.58
C ASN A 51 -32.25 16.85 16.92
N LYS A 52 -32.58 17.63 17.95
CA LYS A 52 -32.18 17.32 19.31
C LYS A 52 -32.86 16.05 19.77
N VAL A 53 -32.12 15.16 20.42
CA VAL A 53 -32.73 14.02 21.08
C VAL A 53 -33.20 14.47 22.47
N GLU A 54 -34.50 14.61 22.61
CA GLU A 54 -35.14 15.07 23.87
C GLU A 54 -36.14 14.00 24.29
N VAL A 55 -36.12 13.69 25.59
CA VAL A 55 -37.24 12.95 26.19
C VAL A 55 -38.30 13.98 26.59
N LYS A 56 -39.46 13.90 25.99
CA LYS A 56 -40.62 14.71 26.31
C LYS A 56 -41.55 13.91 27.15
N GLN A 57 -41.75 14.35 28.39
CA GLN A 57 -42.69 13.72 29.29
C GLN A 57 -43.79 14.75 29.65
N PRO A 58 -45.03 14.52 29.19
CA PRO A 58 -46.11 15.39 29.52
C PRO A 58 -46.48 15.20 31.01
N LEU A 59 -46.70 16.31 31.69
CA LEU A 59 -47.03 16.29 33.15
C LEU A 59 -48.43 15.74 33.43
N ASN A 60 -49.30 15.58 32.41
CA ASN A 60 -50.60 14.97 32.56
C ASN A 60 -50.51 13.54 33.14
N THR A 61 -49.44 12.79 32.81
CA THR A 61 -49.20 11.45 33.36
C THR A 61 -49.23 11.42 34.89
N TYR A 62 -48.84 12.55 35.51
CA TYR A 62 -48.81 12.69 36.98
C TYR A 62 -50.05 13.42 37.52
N THR A 63 -50.67 14.30 36.75
CA THR A 63 -51.84 15.07 37.18
C THR A 63 -53.16 14.33 37.03
N GLU A 64 -53.28 13.40 36.08
CA GLU A 64 -54.49 12.62 35.91
C GLU A 64 -54.86 11.75 37.13
N PRO A 65 -53.95 10.96 37.70
CA PRO A 65 -54.28 10.19 38.91
C PRO A 65 -54.65 11.10 40.11
N ALA A 66 -54.03 12.27 40.22
CA ALA A 66 -54.36 13.24 41.25
C ALA A 66 -55.75 13.83 41.08
N LYS A 67 -56.18 14.10 39.85
CA LYS A 67 -57.54 14.57 39.54
C LYS A 67 -58.60 13.52 39.90
N GLU A 68 -58.37 12.27 39.49
CA GLU A 68 -59.31 11.15 39.80
C GLU A 68 -59.46 11.00 41.32
N TRP A 69 -58.37 11.08 42.06
CA TRP A 69 -58.39 11.00 43.50
C TRP A 69 -59.16 12.19 44.13
N ILE A 70 -58.93 13.43 43.68
CA ILE A 70 -59.63 14.61 44.19
C ILE A 70 -61.11 14.55 43.89
N GLN A 71 -61.51 14.14 42.67
CA GLN A 71 -62.92 13.97 42.30
C GLN A 71 -63.62 12.89 43.13
N SER A 72 -62.88 11.87 43.57
CA SER A 72 -63.44 10.82 44.44
C SER A 72 -63.65 11.29 45.88
N VAL A 73 -62.82 12.22 46.35
CA VAL A 73 -62.90 12.71 47.76
C VAL A 73 -63.77 13.97 47.89
N ILE A 74 -63.77 14.85 46.92
CA ILE A 74 -64.49 16.12 46.89
C ILE A 74 -65.24 16.29 45.58
N PRO A 75 -66.41 15.69 45.48
CA PRO A 75 -67.22 15.78 44.24
C PRO A 75 -67.64 17.24 43.99
N GLY A 76 -67.36 17.74 42.77
CA GLY A 76 -67.74 19.10 42.35
C GLY A 76 -66.61 20.16 42.49
N GLU A 77 -65.44 19.79 42.92
CA GLU A 77 -64.28 20.70 43.00
C GLU A 77 -63.72 21.03 41.61
N GLN A 78 -64.02 22.22 41.10
CA GLN A 78 -63.60 22.65 39.75
C GLN A 78 -62.28 23.44 39.74
N LEU A 79 -61.95 24.12 40.83
CA LEU A 79 -60.75 24.97 40.95
C LEU A 79 -59.47 24.16 40.91
N ILE A 80 -59.35 23.13 41.72
CA ILE A 80 -58.18 22.26 41.76
C ILE A 80 -58.01 21.47 40.46
N SER A 81 -59.12 20.96 39.91
CA SER A 81 -59.13 20.27 38.63
C SER A 81 -58.69 21.15 37.50
N SER A 82 -59.06 22.45 37.48
CA SER A 82 -58.62 23.40 36.43
C SER A 82 -57.13 23.72 36.54
N ILE A 83 -56.59 23.86 37.77
CA ILE A 83 -55.16 24.05 38.00
C ILE A 83 -54.34 22.85 37.57
N LEU A 84 -54.81 21.63 37.89
CA LEU A 84 -54.18 20.39 37.48
C LEU A 84 -54.22 20.18 35.95
N ASN A 85 -55.28 20.61 35.28
CA ASN A 85 -55.35 20.64 33.83
C ASN A 85 -54.32 21.61 33.25
N GLN A 86 -54.18 22.78 33.84
CA GLN A 86 -53.24 23.78 33.39
C GLN A 86 -51.78 23.31 33.55
N VAL A 87 -51.45 22.67 34.67
CA VAL A 87 -50.15 22.04 34.93
C VAL A 87 -49.92 20.81 34.04
N GLY A 88 -50.94 19.99 33.84
CA GLY A 88 -50.87 18.80 32.95
C GLY A 88 -50.51 19.12 31.50
N ASN A 89 -50.87 20.33 31.03
CA ASN A 89 -50.54 20.76 29.67
C ASN A 89 -49.08 21.11 29.47
N TYR A 90 -48.28 21.24 30.51
CA TYR A 90 -46.87 21.45 30.35
C TYR A 90 -46.14 20.14 30.09
N THR A 91 -45.19 20.22 29.16
CA THR A 91 -44.34 19.10 28.79
C THR A 91 -42.93 19.38 29.29
N LEU A 92 -42.38 18.50 30.10
CA LEU A 92 -40.97 18.53 30.46
C LEU A 92 -40.18 17.95 29.31
N SER A 93 -39.27 18.73 28.78
CA SER A 93 -38.33 18.28 27.79
C SER A 93 -36.90 18.27 28.36
N VAL A 94 -36.33 17.07 28.45
CA VAL A 94 -34.96 16.89 28.92
C VAL A 94 -34.09 16.54 27.71
N PRO A 95 -33.16 17.41 27.33
CA PRO A 95 -32.25 17.09 26.22
C PRO A 95 -31.30 15.99 26.66
N LEU A 96 -31.30 14.85 25.93
CA LEU A 96 -30.39 13.74 26.18
C LEU A 96 -29.09 13.90 25.38
N LEU A 97 -29.14 14.45 24.17
CA LEU A 97 -28.01 14.67 23.31
C LEU A 97 -28.08 16.07 22.69
N GLN A 98 -26.94 16.73 22.69
CA GLN A 98 -26.79 17.99 21.98
C GLN A 98 -26.78 17.73 20.47
N ARG A 99 -27.22 18.75 19.71
CA ARG A 99 -27.28 18.68 18.24
C ARG A 99 -25.90 18.45 17.59
N ASN A 100 -24.86 19.02 18.18
CA ASN A 100 -23.48 18.89 17.76
C ASN A 100 -22.72 18.13 18.85
N LEU A 101 -22.20 16.97 18.48
CA LEU A 101 -21.33 16.17 19.36
C LEU A 101 -19.96 16.08 18.67
N THR A 102 -18.94 16.58 19.34
CA THR A 102 -17.55 16.43 18.91
C THR A 102 -16.83 15.60 19.96
N THR A 103 -16.24 14.49 19.52
CA THR A 103 -15.44 13.61 20.37
C THR A 103 -14.04 13.54 19.80
N ILE A 104 -13.04 13.70 20.66
CA ILE A 104 -11.63 13.51 20.33
C ILE A 104 -11.06 12.54 21.35
N ASP A 105 -10.47 11.44 20.84
CA ASP A 105 -9.87 10.39 21.67
C ASP A 105 -8.39 10.29 21.38
N ALA A 106 -7.60 10.09 22.41
CA ALA A 106 -6.18 9.76 22.31
C ALA A 106 -5.88 8.56 23.20
N THR A 107 -5.44 7.46 22.58
CA THR A 107 -5.18 6.22 23.30
C THR A 107 -3.72 5.81 23.11
N ILE A 108 -3.01 5.61 24.21
CA ILE A 108 -1.67 5.03 24.22
C ILE A 108 -1.81 3.55 24.59
N SER A 109 -1.35 2.67 23.70
CA SER A 109 -1.32 1.24 23.96
C SER A 109 0.11 0.70 23.92
N TRP A 110 0.51 0.05 25.00
CA TRP A 110 1.83 -0.57 25.10
C TRP A 110 1.70 -1.98 25.65
N PRO A 111 1.69 -3.01 24.80
CA PRO A 111 1.58 -4.38 25.27
C PRO A 111 2.90 -4.78 25.96
N VAL A 112 2.89 -4.91 27.29
CA VAL A 112 4.09 -5.25 28.10
C VAL A 112 4.53 -6.69 27.83
N PHE A 113 3.60 -7.61 27.70
CA PHE A 113 3.87 -9.02 27.43
C PHE A 113 3.04 -9.54 26.26
N THR A 114 3.69 -10.20 25.30
CA THR A 114 3.07 -10.69 24.07
C THR A 114 3.34 -12.18 23.79
N GLY A 115 3.75 -12.95 24.82
CA GLY A 115 4.05 -14.37 24.65
C GLY A 115 5.17 -14.66 23.63
N GLY A 116 6.18 -13.79 23.56
CA GLY A 116 7.31 -13.96 22.63
C GLY A 116 7.07 -13.43 21.20
N LYS A 117 5.86 -13.00 20.84
CA LYS A 117 5.55 -12.50 19.48
C LYS A 117 6.50 -11.43 18.99
N ARG A 118 6.90 -10.48 19.84
CA ARG A 118 7.86 -9.41 19.50
C ARG A 118 9.22 -9.96 19.12
N MET A 119 9.73 -10.92 19.87
CA MET A 119 11.03 -11.55 19.61
C MET A 119 11.02 -12.27 18.28
N TYR A 120 9.94 -13.03 17.99
CA TYR A 120 9.78 -13.69 16.69
C TYR A 120 9.60 -12.70 15.56
N ALA A 121 8.84 -11.61 15.74
CA ALA A 121 8.69 -10.56 14.74
C ALA A 121 10.04 -9.93 14.37
N THR A 122 10.89 -9.62 15.37
CA THR A 122 12.25 -9.11 15.14
C THR A 122 13.10 -10.12 14.36
N ARG A 123 13.03 -11.42 14.71
CA ARG A 123 13.75 -12.47 13.97
C ARG A 123 13.28 -12.58 12.52
N ILE A 124 11.98 -12.56 12.30
CA ILE A 124 11.40 -12.55 10.94
C ILE A 124 11.93 -11.35 10.16
N GLY A 125 11.88 -10.16 10.74
CA GLY A 125 12.39 -8.94 10.08
C GLY A 125 13.87 -9.04 9.69
N ASN A 126 14.71 -9.63 10.55
CA ASN A 126 16.12 -9.87 10.22
C ASN A 126 16.27 -10.86 9.05
N ARG A 127 15.52 -11.96 9.05
CA ARG A 127 15.56 -12.95 7.97
C ARG A 127 15.01 -12.42 6.65
N MET A 128 14.05 -11.50 6.68
CA MET A 128 13.58 -10.81 5.47
C MET A 128 14.69 -9.95 4.84
N VAL A 129 15.49 -9.28 5.65
CA VAL A 129 16.66 -8.52 5.16
C VAL A 129 17.71 -9.46 4.58
N ASP A 130 18.04 -10.57 5.30
CA ASP A 130 19.01 -11.56 4.81
C ASP A 130 18.56 -12.13 3.44
N MET A 131 17.27 -12.48 3.30
CA MET A 131 16.69 -13.00 2.06
C MET A 131 16.77 -11.97 0.92
N ALA A 132 16.48 -10.71 1.19
CA ALA A 132 16.57 -9.66 0.19
C ALA A 132 18.03 -9.41 -0.27
N GLN A 133 19.02 -9.53 0.62
CA GLN A 133 20.43 -9.44 0.28
C GLN A 133 20.90 -10.62 -0.60
N VAL A 134 20.43 -11.83 -0.29
CA VAL A 134 20.71 -13.01 -1.14
C VAL A 134 20.09 -12.82 -2.53
N GLY A 135 18.85 -12.35 -2.62
CA GLY A 135 18.20 -12.04 -3.90
C GLY A 135 18.92 -10.95 -4.70
N GLN A 136 19.49 -9.94 -4.03
CA GLN A 136 20.34 -8.95 -4.67
C GLN A 136 21.61 -9.56 -5.26
N ALA A 137 22.29 -10.42 -4.50
CA ALA A 137 23.50 -11.12 -4.97
C ALA A 137 23.19 -12.06 -6.15
N GLU A 138 22.06 -12.75 -6.11
CA GLU A 138 21.57 -13.60 -7.19
C GLU A 138 21.30 -12.78 -8.47
N ALA A 139 20.57 -11.66 -8.36
CA ALA A 139 20.33 -10.79 -9.50
C ALA A 139 21.63 -10.27 -10.14
N HIS A 140 22.62 -9.95 -9.29
CA HIS A 140 23.93 -9.51 -9.76
C HIS A 140 24.65 -10.64 -10.54
N ALA A 141 24.65 -11.86 -10.03
CA ALA A 141 25.29 -13.01 -10.68
C ALA A 141 24.61 -13.38 -12.00
N LEU A 142 23.28 -13.39 -12.05
CA LEU A 142 22.52 -13.64 -13.27
C LEU A 142 22.81 -12.62 -14.36
N LEU A 143 22.76 -11.34 -14.02
CA LEU A 143 23.03 -10.27 -14.99
C LEU A 143 24.49 -10.25 -15.47
N GLN A 144 25.42 -10.62 -14.61
CA GLN A 144 26.82 -10.78 -15.01
C GLN A 144 26.98 -11.91 -16.02
N THR A 145 26.30 -13.03 -15.83
CA THR A 145 26.31 -14.16 -16.77
C THR A 145 25.71 -13.74 -18.11
N GLU A 146 24.55 -13.11 -18.11
CA GLU A 146 23.87 -12.61 -19.31
C GLU A 146 24.73 -11.59 -20.07
N LEU A 147 25.40 -10.69 -19.35
CA LEU A 147 26.34 -9.73 -19.93
C LEU A 147 27.47 -10.44 -20.66
N ILE A 148 28.08 -11.45 -20.05
CA ILE A 148 29.19 -12.21 -20.63
C ILE A 148 28.71 -12.93 -21.92
N GLU A 149 27.58 -13.61 -21.85
CA GLU A 149 27.01 -14.32 -23.01
C GLU A 149 26.72 -13.35 -24.17
N THR A 150 26.05 -12.25 -23.90
CA THR A 150 25.68 -11.25 -24.89
C THR A 150 26.93 -10.58 -25.49
N TYR A 151 27.94 -10.29 -24.68
CA TYR A 151 29.19 -9.70 -25.13
C TYR A 151 29.93 -10.61 -26.11
N TYR A 152 30.07 -11.89 -25.80
CA TYR A 152 30.73 -12.83 -26.70
C TYR A 152 29.88 -13.18 -27.91
N ALA A 153 28.56 -13.20 -27.81
CA ALA A 153 27.68 -13.34 -28.98
C ALA A 153 27.87 -12.19 -29.96
N LEU A 154 27.96 -10.96 -29.46
CA LEU A 154 28.26 -9.79 -30.30
C LEU A 154 29.63 -9.89 -30.97
N GLN A 155 30.65 -10.32 -30.25
CA GLN A 155 31.97 -10.53 -30.84
C GLN A 155 31.97 -11.58 -31.92
N LEU A 156 31.27 -12.71 -31.70
CA LEU A 156 31.10 -13.77 -32.67
C LEU A 156 30.40 -13.25 -33.95
N ALA A 157 29.29 -12.51 -33.77
CA ALA A 157 28.56 -11.90 -34.88
C ALA A 157 29.46 -10.98 -35.74
N ASN A 158 30.27 -10.15 -35.11
CA ASN A 158 31.23 -9.28 -35.78
C ASN A 158 32.28 -10.09 -36.59
N LYS A 159 32.79 -11.18 -36.00
CA LYS A 159 33.73 -12.07 -36.71
C LYS A 159 33.10 -12.81 -37.88
N ILE A 160 31.85 -13.23 -37.75
CA ILE A 160 31.10 -13.82 -38.87
C ILE A 160 30.93 -12.80 -40.00
N LEU A 161 30.59 -11.54 -39.65
CA LEU A 161 30.47 -10.48 -40.65
C LEU A 161 31.80 -10.26 -41.41
N GLU A 162 32.90 -10.14 -40.67
CA GLU A 162 34.24 -9.99 -41.28
C GLU A 162 34.56 -11.12 -42.24
N VAL A 163 34.32 -12.38 -41.86
CA VAL A 163 34.54 -13.56 -42.73
C VAL A 163 33.63 -13.51 -43.97
N LYS A 164 32.37 -13.10 -43.81
CA LYS A 164 31.45 -12.97 -44.97
C LYS A 164 31.86 -11.87 -45.93
N GLU A 165 32.36 -10.75 -45.44
CA GLU A 165 32.91 -9.66 -46.25
C GLU A 165 34.15 -10.12 -47.04
N GLN A 166 35.10 -10.82 -46.41
CA GLN A 166 36.26 -11.38 -47.06
C GLN A 166 35.87 -12.42 -48.15
N THR A 167 34.89 -13.29 -47.81
CA THR A 167 34.39 -14.28 -48.78
C THR A 167 33.76 -13.58 -49.98
N TYR A 168 32.94 -12.56 -49.77
CA TYR A 168 32.35 -11.77 -50.85
C TYR A 168 33.40 -11.13 -51.75
N GLN A 169 34.41 -10.51 -51.16
CA GLN A 169 35.51 -9.89 -51.94
C GLN A 169 36.28 -10.94 -52.77
N SER A 170 36.58 -12.10 -52.16
CA SER A 170 37.25 -13.21 -52.91
C SER A 170 36.39 -13.72 -54.08
N LEU A 171 35.09 -13.97 -53.84
CA LEU A 171 34.19 -14.40 -54.92
C LEU A 171 34.04 -13.33 -55.98
N GLN A 172 34.03 -12.06 -55.64
CA GLN A 172 34.02 -10.98 -56.66
C GLN A 172 35.29 -10.93 -57.47
N GLN A 173 36.45 -11.18 -56.88
CA GLN A 173 37.73 -11.32 -57.64
C GLN A 173 37.70 -12.54 -58.57
N HIS A 174 37.24 -13.69 -58.08
CA HIS A 174 37.08 -14.88 -58.91
C HIS A 174 36.13 -14.67 -60.10
N TYR A 175 35.00 -14.02 -59.83
CA TYR A 175 34.03 -13.67 -60.85
C TYR A 175 34.66 -12.75 -61.96
N ASN A 176 35.35 -11.71 -61.53
CA ASN A 176 36.02 -10.78 -62.43
C ASN A 176 37.15 -11.47 -63.23
N HIS A 177 37.85 -12.44 -62.60
CA HIS A 177 38.85 -13.25 -63.29
C HIS A 177 38.23 -14.18 -64.34
N ALA A 178 37.12 -14.85 -63.99
CA ALA A 178 36.36 -15.67 -64.92
C ALA A 178 35.84 -14.88 -66.11
N LEU A 179 35.31 -13.66 -65.92
CA LEU A 179 34.91 -12.80 -67.03
C LEU A 179 36.08 -12.43 -67.95
N LYS A 180 37.27 -12.20 -67.40
CA LYS A 180 38.46 -11.95 -68.23
C LYS A 180 38.89 -13.19 -69.05
N LEU A 181 38.82 -14.38 -68.50
CA LEU A 181 39.11 -15.63 -69.16
C LEU A 181 38.11 -15.92 -70.30
N GLU A 182 36.81 -15.68 -70.06
CA GLU A 182 35.75 -15.78 -71.06
C GLU A 182 36.00 -14.80 -72.19
N ALA A 183 36.31 -13.53 -71.93
CA ALA A 183 36.61 -12.53 -72.97
C ALA A 183 37.82 -12.88 -73.83
N ASN A 184 38.80 -13.62 -73.25
CA ASN A 184 39.98 -14.11 -74.02
C ASN A 184 39.78 -15.47 -74.68
N GLY A 185 38.53 -16.03 -74.62
CA GLY A 185 38.22 -17.31 -75.27
C GLY A 185 38.82 -18.55 -74.62
N LEU A 186 39.28 -18.42 -73.35
CA LEU A 186 39.91 -19.51 -72.57
C LEU A 186 38.90 -20.39 -71.81
N ILE A 187 37.69 -19.93 -71.66
CA ILE A 187 36.57 -20.68 -71.02
C ILE A 187 35.30 -20.39 -71.80
N THR A 188 34.37 -21.36 -71.78
CA THR A 188 33.05 -21.23 -72.40
C THR A 188 32.07 -20.56 -71.41
N LYS A 189 31.08 -19.88 -71.98
CA LYS A 189 30.00 -19.32 -71.20
C LYS A 189 29.21 -20.46 -70.56
N ALA A 190 29.04 -20.44 -69.20
CA ALA A 190 28.24 -21.41 -68.47
C ALA A 190 26.75 -21.14 -68.62
#